data_c5295918e2e1ac27505c2920e97f5d0a
#
_entry.id   c5295918e2e1ac27505c2920e97f5d0a
#
_cell.length_a   1.000
_cell.length_b   1.000
_cell.length_c   1.000
_cell.angle_alpha   90.00
_cell.angle_beta   90.00
_cell.angle_gamma   90.00
#
_symmetry.space_group_name_H-M   'P 1'
#
loop_
_entity.id
_entity.type
_entity.pdbx_description
1 polymer ?
#
loop_
_entity_poly.entity_id
_entity_poly.type
_entity_poly.pdbx_seq_one_letter_code
_entity_poly.pdbx_strand_id
1 'polypeptide(L)'
;MMTATQSTHKKERGPHLGKGANQGLSRFLDAEKRSATACQFEHAMREKIVGQDEAVQALVDIYQVFCAGLHSPGRPVGNLLFLGPTGSGKTRTVEAAAEILFGDSRAVIKVDCAEFQHSHEIAKLIGSPPGYLGHRETHPLITQEALAASHRNELKLSFLLFDEIEKASDALWQLLLGMLDKATLTLGDNRRVDLSQTVIFLTSNLGSTQIADLMHGGMGFIQPEDKATNGLHEKVERSAVEAARRKF
;
A
#
# COMPACT_ATOMS: atom_id res chain seq x y z
N MET A 1 61.23 30.11 69.87
CA MET A 1 61.89 30.58 68.69
C MET A 1 61.49 29.67 67.51
N MET A 2 60.50 29.96 66.77
CA MET A 2 60.25 29.35 65.46
C MET A 2 59.18 30.20 64.76
N THR A 3 59.57 30.89 63.71
CA THR A 3 58.77 31.75 62.86
C THR A 3 58.01 30.93 61.85
N ALA A 4 56.72 31.08 61.81
CA ALA A 4 55.88 30.41 60.83
C ALA A 4 55.62 31.37 59.64
N THR A 5 56.08 30.98 58.47
CA THR A 5 55.90 31.66 57.22
C THR A 5 54.56 31.23 56.56
N GLN A 6 53.62 32.17 56.37
CA GLN A 6 52.38 31.92 55.66
C GLN A 6 52.62 31.96 54.13
N SER A 7 52.34 30.84 53.48
CA SER A 7 52.32 30.76 52.03
C SER A 7 50.89 31.00 51.52
N THR A 8 50.69 32.07 50.77
CA THR A 8 49.41 32.40 50.10
C THR A 8 49.30 31.62 48.80
N HIS A 9 48.42 30.60 48.80
CA HIS A 9 48.04 29.91 47.58
C HIS A 9 47.01 30.73 46.76
N LYS A 10 47.48 31.22 45.66
CA LYS A 10 46.70 31.88 44.62
C LYS A 10 45.95 30.80 43.83
N LYS A 11 44.62 30.74 43.97
CA LYS A 11 43.73 29.84 43.25
C LYS A 11 43.55 30.32 41.83
N GLU A 12 44.23 29.70 40.87
CA GLU A 12 44.00 29.92 39.45
C GLU A 12 42.59 29.36 39.05
N ARG A 13 41.75 30.23 38.51
CA ARG A 13 40.45 29.82 37.94
C ARG A 13 40.71 29.25 36.55
N GLY A 14 40.48 27.94 36.38
CA GLY A 14 40.49 27.28 35.10
C GLY A 14 39.38 27.82 34.18
N PRO A 15 39.51 27.65 32.85
CA PRO A 15 38.60 28.20 31.89
C PRO A 15 37.18 27.59 32.00
N HIS A 16 36.19 28.47 32.08
CA HIS A 16 34.78 28.11 31.96
C HIS A 16 34.54 27.45 30.59
N LEU A 17 34.33 26.14 30.61
CA LEU A 17 33.72 25.41 29.50
C LEU A 17 32.32 25.98 29.29
N GLY A 18 32.19 26.73 28.19
CA GLY A 18 30.90 27.20 27.70
C GLY A 18 29.93 26.05 27.57
N LYS A 19 28.79 26.14 28.23
CA LYS A 19 27.63 25.31 27.97
C LYS A 19 27.25 25.54 26.50
N GLY A 20 27.63 24.60 25.62
CA GLY A 20 27.09 24.51 24.29
C GLY A 20 25.57 24.39 24.43
N ALA A 21 24.88 25.45 24.12
CA ALA A 21 23.44 25.43 23.96
C ALA A 21 23.13 24.43 22.83
N ASN A 22 22.64 23.28 23.21
CA ASN A 22 22.00 22.33 22.31
C ASN A 22 20.74 23.06 21.83
N GLN A 23 20.88 23.88 20.77
CA GLN A 23 19.76 24.38 20.01
C GLN A 23 19.14 23.18 19.31
N GLY A 24 18.32 22.44 20.04
CA GLY A 24 17.33 21.56 19.45
C GLY A 24 16.47 22.42 18.56
N LEU A 25 16.80 22.43 17.25
CA LEU A 25 15.92 22.91 16.21
C LEU A 25 14.62 22.10 16.39
N SER A 26 13.63 22.68 17.06
CA SER A 26 12.27 22.22 16.99
C SER A 26 11.86 22.38 15.53
N ARG A 27 12.06 21.31 14.74
CA ARG A 27 11.49 21.22 13.40
C ARG A 27 9.99 21.19 13.61
N PHE A 28 9.33 22.31 13.40
CA PHE A 28 7.90 22.33 13.22
C PHE A 28 7.61 21.42 12.02
N LEU A 29 6.86 20.36 12.28
CA LEU A 29 6.35 19.50 11.23
C LEU A 29 5.32 20.32 10.46
N ASP A 30 5.66 20.70 9.26
CA ASP A 30 4.74 21.34 8.33
C ASP A 30 3.89 20.20 7.72
N ALA A 31 2.62 20.14 8.10
CA ALA A 31 1.69 19.12 7.65
C ALA A 31 1.44 19.16 6.12
N GLU A 32 1.69 20.30 5.48
CA GLU A 32 1.53 20.46 4.04
C GLU A 32 2.79 20.03 3.27
N LYS A 33 3.92 19.87 3.95
CA LYS A 33 5.20 19.54 3.31
C LYS A 33 5.42 18.03 3.27
N ARG A 34 5.35 17.46 2.08
CA ARG A 34 5.70 16.05 1.85
C ARG A 34 7.18 15.77 2.14
N SER A 35 7.46 14.57 2.59
CA SER A 35 8.85 14.11 2.76
C SER A 35 9.57 14.04 1.40
N ALA A 36 10.89 14.25 1.40
CA ALA A 36 11.68 14.17 0.18
C ALA A 36 11.54 12.80 -0.52
N THR A 37 11.44 11.71 0.27
CA THR A 37 11.22 10.34 -0.23
C THR A 37 9.86 10.18 -0.89
N ALA A 38 8.80 10.76 -0.32
CA ALA A 38 7.47 10.73 -0.93
C ALA A 38 7.41 11.55 -2.23
N CYS A 39 8.08 12.72 -2.28
CA CYS A 39 8.19 13.52 -3.50
C CYS A 39 8.95 12.78 -4.62
N GLN A 40 10.04 12.08 -4.28
CA GLN A 40 10.80 11.28 -5.23
C GLN A 40 9.96 10.11 -5.76
N PHE A 41 9.23 9.43 -4.88
CA PHE A 41 8.32 8.35 -5.27
C PHE A 41 7.22 8.85 -6.20
N GLU A 42 6.58 9.99 -5.86
CA GLU A 42 5.56 10.61 -6.71
C GLU A 42 6.10 10.95 -8.11
N HIS A 43 7.26 11.59 -8.17
CA HIS A 43 7.87 11.96 -9.44
C HIS A 43 8.15 10.73 -10.30
N ALA A 44 8.79 9.71 -9.74
CA ALA A 44 9.07 8.47 -10.44
C ALA A 44 7.80 7.72 -10.90
N MET A 45 6.72 7.77 -10.10
CA MET A 45 5.42 7.21 -10.50
C MET A 45 4.82 7.95 -11.68
N ARG A 46 4.82 9.29 -11.67
CA ARG A 46 4.27 10.11 -12.75
C ARG A 46 5.05 10.00 -14.07
N GLU A 47 6.34 9.68 -14.01
CA GLU A 47 7.14 9.36 -15.20
C GLU A 47 6.73 8.03 -15.86
N LYS A 48 6.29 7.06 -15.06
CA LYS A 48 5.94 5.71 -15.55
C LYS A 48 4.45 5.54 -15.87
N ILE A 49 3.60 6.27 -15.18
CA ILE A 49 2.13 6.12 -15.22
C ILE A 49 1.51 7.45 -15.66
N VAL A 50 0.84 7.40 -16.79
CA VAL A 50 0.15 8.56 -17.38
C VAL A 50 -1.35 8.35 -17.31
N GLY A 51 -2.10 9.38 -16.93
CA GLY A 51 -3.56 9.38 -16.92
C GLY A 51 -4.20 8.58 -15.76
N GLN A 52 -3.44 8.32 -14.67
CA GLN A 52 -3.92 7.67 -13.46
C GLN A 52 -3.53 8.50 -12.23
N ASP A 53 -3.74 9.80 -12.27
CA ASP A 53 -3.27 10.75 -11.25
C ASP A 53 -3.82 10.45 -9.86
N GLU A 54 -5.09 10.07 -9.76
CA GLU A 54 -5.73 9.72 -8.48
C GLU A 54 -5.13 8.45 -7.87
N ALA A 55 -4.89 7.43 -8.69
CA ALA A 55 -4.26 6.19 -8.23
C ALA A 55 -2.82 6.43 -7.76
N VAL A 56 -2.06 7.25 -8.49
CA VAL A 56 -0.70 7.66 -8.11
C VAL A 56 -0.75 8.44 -6.80
N GLN A 57 -1.66 9.40 -6.66
CA GLN A 57 -1.82 10.22 -5.46
C GLN A 57 -2.14 9.35 -4.24
N ALA A 58 -3.12 8.44 -4.35
CA ALA A 58 -3.49 7.54 -3.26
C ALA A 58 -2.31 6.65 -2.80
N LEU A 59 -1.49 6.17 -3.74
CA LEU A 59 -0.28 5.41 -3.44
C LEU A 59 0.77 6.24 -2.71
N VAL A 60 0.99 7.48 -3.15
CA VAL A 60 1.95 8.40 -2.53
C VAL A 60 1.51 8.73 -1.10
N ASP A 61 0.23 8.95 -0.87
CA ASP A 61 -0.31 9.26 0.46
C ASP A 61 -0.14 8.08 1.42
N ILE A 62 -0.44 6.85 0.98
CA ILE A 62 -0.19 5.63 1.76
C ILE A 62 1.31 5.48 2.07
N TYR A 63 2.17 5.68 1.09
CA TYR A 63 3.62 5.58 1.28
C TYR A 63 4.14 6.65 2.27
N GLN A 64 3.60 7.86 2.21
CA GLN A 64 3.94 8.93 3.16
C GLN A 64 3.52 8.57 4.59
N VAL A 65 2.30 8.04 4.79
CA VAL A 65 1.79 7.56 6.09
C VAL A 65 2.68 6.43 6.63
N PHE A 66 3.09 5.51 5.76
CA PHE A 66 4.01 4.43 6.13
C PHE A 66 5.37 4.95 6.56
N CYS A 67 6.01 5.84 5.78
CA CYS A 67 7.32 6.45 6.11
C CYS A 67 7.28 7.26 7.41
N ALA A 68 6.14 7.87 7.73
CA ALA A 68 5.93 8.61 8.98
C ALA A 68 5.67 7.70 10.19
N GLY A 69 5.49 6.38 10.00
CA GLY A 69 5.14 5.43 11.06
C GLY A 69 3.74 5.65 11.63
N LEU A 70 2.84 6.31 10.88
CA LEU A 70 1.49 6.68 11.31
C LEU A 70 0.41 5.65 10.93
N HIS A 71 0.80 4.51 10.37
CA HIS A 71 -0.16 3.44 10.05
C HIS A 71 -0.69 2.79 11.33
N SER A 72 -1.96 2.37 11.29
CA SER A 72 -2.63 1.76 12.44
C SER A 72 -2.08 0.37 12.72
N PRO A 73 -1.65 0.05 13.95
CA PRO A 73 -1.21 -1.28 14.31
C PRO A 73 -2.38 -2.28 14.16
N GLY A 74 -2.09 -3.48 13.64
CA GLY A 74 -3.08 -4.53 13.43
C GLY A 74 -4.00 -4.32 12.23
N ARG A 75 -3.67 -3.38 11.35
CA ARG A 75 -4.31 -3.19 10.04
C ARG A 75 -3.24 -3.14 8.95
N PRO A 76 -3.56 -3.48 7.70
CA PRO A 76 -2.65 -3.23 6.58
C PRO A 76 -2.24 -1.75 6.51
N VAL A 77 -1.08 -1.46 5.93
CA VAL A 77 -0.61 -0.07 5.71
C VAL A 77 -1.64 0.72 4.90
N GLY A 78 -2.27 0.06 3.92
CA GLY A 78 -3.35 0.62 3.13
C GLY A 78 -4.05 -0.44 2.29
N ASN A 79 -5.31 -0.17 1.98
CA ASN A 79 -6.14 -0.98 1.10
C ASN A 79 -6.59 -0.10 -0.06
N LEU A 80 -6.29 -0.50 -1.30
CA LEU A 80 -6.65 0.25 -2.50
C LEU A 80 -7.50 -0.62 -3.43
N LEU A 81 -8.63 -0.09 -3.85
CA LEU A 81 -9.47 -0.71 -4.88
C LEU A 81 -9.38 0.10 -6.18
N PHE A 82 -8.83 -0.50 -7.23
CA PHE A 82 -8.76 0.07 -8.55
C PHE A 82 -9.91 -0.42 -9.41
N LEU A 83 -10.79 0.49 -9.80
CA LEU A 83 -11.94 0.25 -10.66
C LEU A 83 -11.65 0.79 -12.07
N GLY A 84 -12.10 0.08 -13.08
CA GLY A 84 -11.99 0.54 -14.46
C GLY A 84 -11.94 -0.58 -15.48
N PRO A 85 -12.03 -0.26 -16.79
CA PRO A 85 -12.02 -1.26 -17.85
C PRO A 85 -10.70 -2.02 -17.93
N THR A 86 -10.72 -3.18 -18.56
CA THR A 86 -9.52 -3.93 -18.90
C THR A 86 -8.59 -3.06 -19.74
N GLY A 87 -7.28 -3.12 -19.45
CA GLY A 87 -6.28 -2.31 -20.16
C GLY A 87 -6.13 -0.87 -19.65
N SER A 88 -6.89 -0.43 -18.63
CA SER A 88 -6.75 0.93 -18.05
C SER A 88 -5.47 1.13 -17.23
N GLY A 89 -4.62 0.11 -17.07
CA GLY A 89 -3.35 0.24 -16.37
C GLY A 89 -3.38 -0.09 -14.88
N LYS A 90 -4.49 -0.65 -14.34
CA LYS A 90 -4.63 -0.99 -12.90
C LYS A 90 -3.45 -1.82 -12.35
N THR A 91 -3.21 -2.97 -12.95
CA THR A 91 -2.11 -3.87 -12.57
C THR A 91 -0.75 -3.22 -12.82
N ARG A 92 -0.59 -2.49 -13.94
CA ARG A 92 0.65 -1.80 -14.28
C ARG A 92 1.03 -0.73 -13.25
N THR A 93 0.05 -0.05 -12.66
CA THR A 93 0.29 0.94 -11.59
C THR A 93 0.92 0.28 -10.35
N VAL A 94 0.44 -0.90 -9.95
CA VAL A 94 1.02 -1.66 -8.83
C VAL A 94 2.44 -2.14 -9.15
N GLU A 95 2.65 -2.68 -10.35
CA GLU A 95 3.96 -3.15 -10.81
C GLU A 95 4.98 -2.02 -10.91
N ALA A 96 4.56 -0.83 -11.37
CA ALA A 96 5.42 0.35 -11.42
C ALA A 96 5.83 0.83 -10.02
N ALA A 97 4.89 0.82 -9.07
CA ALA A 97 5.18 1.15 -7.68
C ALA A 97 6.18 0.15 -7.06
N ALA A 98 6.00 -1.15 -7.32
CA ALA A 98 6.93 -2.19 -6.86
C ALA A 98 8.33 -2.01 -7.48
N GLU A 99 8.40 -1.71 -8.77
CA GLU A 99 9.67 -1.46 -9.47
C GLU A 99 10.42 -0.27 -8.87
N ILE A 100 9.71 0.82 -8.53
CA ILE A 100 10.32 2.01 -7.93
C ILE A 100 10.78 1.74 -6.49
N LEU A 101 9.94 1.11 -5.67
CA LEU A 101 10.23 0.92 -4.25
C LEU A 101 11.16 -0.26 -3.98
N PHE A 102 10.99 -1.36 -4.72
CA PHE A 102 11.72 -2.60 -4.48
C PHE A 102 12.76 -2.90 -5.56
N GLY A 103 12.75 -2.15 -6.68
CA GLY A 103 13.66 -2.34 -7.82
C GLY A 103 13.33 -3.55 -8.71
N ASP A 104 12.18 -4.19 -8.50
CA ASP A 104 11.67 -5.28 -9.34
C ASP A 104 10.14 -5.16 -9.43
N SER A 105 9.61 -5.07 -10.64
CA SER A 105 8.17 -5.03 -10.90
C SER A 105 7.44 -6.30 -10.46
N ARG A 106 8.17 -7.40 -10.29
CA ARG A 106 7.64 -8.69 -9.82
C ARG A 106 7.64 -8.84 -8.30
N ALA A 107 8.14 -7.85 -7.57
CA ALA A 107 8.12 -7.85 -6.10
C ALA A 107 6.70 -7.56 -5.56
N VAL A 108 5.71 -8.27 -6.11
CA VAL A 108 4.29 -8.22 -5.76
C VAL A 108 3.80 -9.66 -5.67
N ILE A 109 3.16 -10.02 -4.56
CA ILE A 109 2.42 -11.28 -4.50
C ILE A 109 1.11 -11.06 -5.24
N LYS A 110 0.95 -11.71 -6.39
CA LYS A 110 -0.22 -11.57 -7.25
C LYS A 110 -1.13 -12.78 -7.12
N VAL A 111 -2.40 -12.53 -6.82
CA VAL A 111 -3.47 -13.52 -6.73
C VAL A 111 -4.48 -13.20 -7.82
N ASP A 112 -4.59 -14.07 -8.82
CA ASP A 112 -5.64 -13.98 -9.84
C ASP A 112 -6.93 -14.58 -9.25
N CYS A 113 -7.91 -13.74 -8.97
CA CYS A 113 -9.17 -14.18 -8.37
C CYS A 113 -10.02 -15.07 -9.30
N ALA A 114 -9.72 -15.07 -10.60
CA ALA A 114 -10.36 -15.99 -11.53
C ALA A 114 -9.99 -17.47 -11.29
N GLU A 115 -8.85 -17.73 -10.63
CA GLU A 115 -8.45 -19.08 -10.21
C GLU A 115 -9.11 -19.53 -8.91
N PHE A 116 -9.91 -18.68 -8.25
CA PHE A 116 -10.52 -18.91 -6.93
C PHE A 116 -12.05 -18.76 -6.98
N GLN A 117 -12.67 -19.23 -8.05
CA GLN A 117 -14.12 -19.17 -8.23
C GLN A 117 -14.87 -20.19 -7.36
N HIS A 118 -14.19 -21.25 -6.92
CA HIS A 118 -14.75 -22.28 -6.09
C HIS A 118 -14.07 -22.35 -4.71
N SER A 119 -14.82 -22.70 -3.70
CA SER A 119 -14.34 -22.73 -2.32
C SER A 119 -13.19 -23.71 -2.07
N HIS A 120 -13.11 -24.82 -2.81
CA HIS A 120 -12.03 -25.79 -2.67
C HIS A 120 -10.67 -25.27 -3.18
N GLU A 121 -10.66 -24.25 -4.04
CA GLU A 121 -9.45 -23.64 -4.58
C GLU A 121 -8.70 -22.78 -3.56
N ILE A 122 -9.38 -22.39 -2.48
CA ILE A 122 -8.78 -21.63 -1.37
C ILE A 122 -7.55 -22.33 -0.79
N ALA A 123 -7.51 -23.67 -0.84
CA ALA A 123 -6.34 -24.42 -0.41
C ALA A 123 -5.04 -24.04 -1.16
N LYS A 124 -5.13 -23.58 -2.40
CA LYS A 124 -3.96 -23.05 -3.14
C LYS A 124 -3.42 -21.78 -2.49
N LEU A 125 -4.30 -20.96 -1.89
CA LEU A 125 -3.93 -19.70 -1.28
C LEU A 125 -3.34 -19.87 0.12
N ILE A 126 -3.99 -20.67 0.97
CA ILE A 126 -3.67 -20.82 2.40
C ILE A 126 -3.02 -22.16 2.76
N GLY A 127 -2.89 -23.10 1.80
CA GLY A 127 -2.47 -24.47 2.05
C GLY A 127 -3.61 -25.37 2.54
N SER A 128 -3.40 -26.68 2.44
CA SER A 128 -4.35 -27.68 2.94
C SER A 128 -4.09 -28.01 4.41
N PRO A 129 -5.14 -28.26 5.22
CA PRO A 129 -4.96 -28.68 6.61
C PRO A 129 -4.20 -30.02 6.72
N PRO A 130 -3.44 -30.23 7.81
CA PRO A 130 -2.78 -31.51 8.07
C PRO A 130 -3.78 -32.69 8.07
N GLY A 131 -3.40 -33.76 7.38
CA GLY A 131 -4.23 -34.97 7.28
C GLY A 131 -5.17 -35.02 6.06
N TYR A 132 -5.33 -33.96 5.31
CA TYR A 132 -6.06 -33.99 4.05
C TYR A 132 -5.15 -34.47 2.90
N LEU A 133 -5.76 -35.14 1.91
CA LEU A 133 -5.09 -35.54 0.66
C LEU A 133 -4.56 -34.25 -0.02
N GLY A 134 -3.26 -34.26 -0.39
CA GLY A 134 -2.62 -33.08 -1.02
C GLY A 134 -1.96 -32.09 -0.05
N HIS A 135 -2.02 -32.30 1.28
CA HIS A 135 -1.37 -31.40 2.26
C HIS A 135 0.14 -31.21 2.01
N ARG A 136 0.84 -32.25 1.55
CA ARG A 136 2.29 -32.18 1.25
C ARG A 136 2.59 -31.51 -0.10
N GLU A 137 1.62 -31.41 -0.97
CA GLU A 137 1.75 -30.93 -2.33
C GLU A 137 1.28 -29.47 -2.49
N THR A 138 0.46 -28.99 -1.55
CA THR A 138 -0.13 -27.65 -1.61
C THR A 138 0.66 -26.70 -0.74
N HIS A 139 1.50 -25.89 -1.35
CA HIS A 139 2.21 -24.81 -0.66
C HIS A 139 1.37 -23.54 -0.69
N PRO A 140 1.17 -22.86 0.47
CA PRO A 140 0.43 -21.60 0.50
C PRO A 140 1.12 -20.53 -0.35
N LEU A 141 0.34 -19.79 -1.12
CA LEU A 141 0.84 -18.69 -1.94
C LEU A 141 1.24 -17.47 -1.06
N ILE A 142 0.45 -17.20 -0.03
CA ILE A 142 0.72 -16.09 0.89
C ILE A 142 1.34 -16.65 2.16
N THR A 143 2.64 -16.43 2.31
CA THR A 143 3.41 -16.81 3.50
C THR A 143 4.18 -15.61 4.03
N GLN A 144 4.63 -15.67 5.30
CA GLN A 144 5.43 -14.60 5.89
C GLN A 144 6.76 -14.43 5.15
N GLU A 145 7.34 -15.55 4.70
CA GLU A 145 8.57 -15.55 3.92
C GLU A 145 8.39 -14.89 2.56
N ALA A 146 7.27 -15.18 1.86
CA ALA A 146 6.96 -14.58 0.58
C ALA A 146 6.75 -13.07 0.70
N LEU A 147 6.07 -12.59 1.76
CA LEU A 147 5.93 -11.17 2.05
C LEU A 147 7.29 -10.52 2.34
N ALA A 148 8.10 -11.16 3.16
CA ALA A 148 9.41 -10.63 3.53
C ALA A 148 10.44 -10.64 2.37
N ALA A 149 10.19 -11.39 1.31
CA ALA A 149 11.11 -11.49 0.16
C ALA A 149 11.35 -10.14 -0.54
N SER A 150 10.37 -9.25 -0.52
CA SER A 150 10.47 -7.90 -1.07
C SER A 150 11.08 -6.88 -0.11
N HIS A 151 11.24 -7.22 1.18
CA HIS A 151 11.77 -6.31 2.19
C HIS A 151 13.23 -5.97 1.91
N ARG A 152 13.58 -4.69 2.11
CA ARG A 152 14.94 -4.17 2.09
C ARG A 152 15.29 -3.61 3.47
N ASN A 153 16.57 -3.35 3.74
CA ASN A 153 17.07 -2.97 5.06
C ASN A 153 16.29 -1.80 5.71
N GLU A 154 15.88 -0.83 4.90
CA GLU A 154 15.17 0.38 5.37
C GLU A 154 13.67 0.35 5.05
N LEU A 155 13.21 -0.53 4.16
CA LEU A 155 11.83 -0.60 3.69
C LEU A 155 11.23 -1.98 3.93
N LYS A 156 10.52 -2.13 5.04
CA LYS A 156 9.79 -3.35 5.39
C LYS A 156 8.34 -3.21 4.94
N LEU A 157 8.13 -3.18 3.65
CA LEU A 157 6.84 -3.05 3.02
C LEU A 157 6.66 -4.17 1.99
N SER A 158 5.46 -4.72 1.90
CA SER A 158 5.11 -5.76 0.94
C SER A 158 3.89 -5.33 0.13
N PHE A 159 3.79 -5.81 -1.09
CA PHE A 159 2.63 -5.61 -1.95
C PHE A 159 1.90 -6.92 -2.20
N LEU A 160 0.60 -6.90 -2.00
CA LEU A 160 -0.30 -8.02 -2.25
C LEU A 160 -1.41 -7.54 -3.18
N LEU A 161 -1.53 -8.16 -4.34
CA LEU A 161 -2.49 -7.78 -5.38
C LEU A 161 -3.50 -8.91 -5.60
N PHE A 162 -4.77 -8.61 -5.41
CA PHE A 162 -5.90 -9.44 -5.83
C PHE A 162 -6.47 -8.88 -7.14
N ASP A 163 -6.22 -9.59 -8.23
CA ASP A 163 -6.63 -9.16 -9.56
C ASP A 163 -8.02 -9.75 -9.91
N GLU A 164 -8.91 -8.96 -10.50
CA GLU A 164 -10.27 -9.32 -10.91
C GLU A 164 -11.14 -9.87 -9.76
N ILE A 165 -11.18 -9.11 -8.65
CA ILE A 165 -11.85 -9.52 -7.40
C ILE A 165 -13.35 -9.84 -7.57
N GLU A 166 -14.01 -9.32 -8.60
CA GLU A 166 -15.41 -9.64 -8.91
C GLU A 166 -15.63 -11.11 -9.27
N LYS A 167 -14.56 -11.85 -9.61
CA LYS A 167 -14.61 -13.30 -9.92
C LYS A 167 -14.40 -14.19 -8.71
N ALA A 168 -14.01 -13.60 -7.58
CA ALA A 168 -13.73 -14.32 -6.35
C ALA A 168 -14.96 -15.06 -5.80
N SER A 169 -14.74 -16.26 -5.27
CA SER A 169 -15.76 -17.00 -4.50
C SER A 169 -16.05 -16.33 -3.15
N ASP A 170 -17.19 -16.62 -2.57
CA ASP A 170 -17.55 -16.15 -1.23
C ASP A 170 -16.53 -16.58 -0.17
N ALA A 171 -15.91 -17.74 -0.34
CA ALA A 171 -14.86 -18.21 0.57
C ALA A 171 -13.60 -17.33 0.51
N LEU A 172 -13.20 -16.84 -0.67
CA LEU A 172 -12.10 -15.88 -0.81
C LEU A 172 -12.48 -14.53 -0.18
N TRP A 173 -13.71 -14.08 -0.35
CA TRP A 173 -14.21 -12.86 0.28
C TRP A 173 -14.16 -12.91 1.81
N GLN A 174 -14.51 -14.03 2.42
CA GLN A 174 -14.41 -14.19 3.88
C GLN A 174 -12.96 -14.10 4.38
N LEU A 175 -12.00 -14.63 3.63
CA LEU A 175 -10.57 -14.46 3.95
C LEU A 175 -10.11 -13.01 3.79
N LEU A 176 -10.54 -12.36 2.71
CA LEU A 176 -10.20 -10.96 2.44
C LEU A 176 -10.66 -10.03 3.55
N LEU A 177 -11.88 -10.22 4.08
CA LEU A 177 -12.37 -9.40 5.20
C LEU A 177 -11.42 -9.46 6.40
N GLY A 178 -10.92 -10.65 6.74
CA GLY A 178 -9.92 -10.81 7.81
C GLY A 178 -8.61 -10.10 7.51
N MET A 179 -8.13 -10.19 6.28
CA MET A 179 -6.89 -9.54 5.85
C MET A 179 -7.01 -8.01 5.83
N LEU A 180 -8.10 -7.48 5.26
CA LEU A 180 -8.32 -6.04 5.10
C LEU A 180 -8.58 -5.32 6.43
N ASP A 181 -9.24 -5.98 7.39
CA ASP A 181 -9.60 -5.36 8.67
C ASP A 181 -8.56 -5.63 9.78
N LYS A 182 -8.03 -6.84 9.85
CA LYS A 182 -7.16 -7.29 10.96
C LYS A 182 -5.73 -7.57 10.56
N ALA A 183 -5.36 -7.30 9.31
CA ALA A 183 -4.03 -7.60 8.78
C ALA A 183 -3.55 -9.03 9.09
N THR A 184 -4.45 -10.01 9.14
CA THR A 184 -4.11 -11.37 9.54
C THR A 184 -4.73 -12.38 8.59
N LEU A 185 -3.91 -13.33 8.14
CA LEU A 185 -4.35 -14.50 7.38
C LEU A 185 -3.96 -15.76 8.16
N THR A 186 -4.94 -16.63 8.43
CA THR A 186 -4.69 -17.95 9.02
C THR A 186 -4.54 -18.98 7.90
N LEU A 187 -3.41 -19.65 7.89
CA LEU A 187 -3.10 -20.72 6.94
C LEU A 187 -3.82 -22.04 7.31
N GLY A 188 -3.86 -22.98 6.38
CA GLY A 188 -4.47 -24.30 6.61
C GLY A 188 -3.82 -25.13 7.72
N ASP A 189 -2.55 -24.86 8.05
CA ASP A 189 -1.81 -25.45 9.16
C ASP A 189 -1.91 -24.66 10.49
N ASN A 190 -2.84 -23.72 10.58
CA ASN A 190 -3.07 -22.81 11.71
C ASN A 190 -1.95 -21.76 11.96
N ARG A 191 -0.91 -21.70 11.15
CA ARG A 191 0.03 -20.57 11.21
C ARG A 191 -0.68 -19.28 10.82
N ARG A 192 -0.27 -18.17 11.43
CA ARG A 192 -0.78 -16.85 11.11
C ARG A 192 0.27 -16.05 10.35
N VAL A 193 -0.17 -15.40 9.28
CA VAL A 193 0.61 -14.47 8.49
C VAL A 193 0.20 -13.05 8.89
N ASP A 194 1.16 -12.22 9.24
CA ASP A 194 0.98 -10.82 9.59
C ASP A 194 1.11 -9.94 8.34
N LEU A 195 0.06 -9.20 8.01
CA LEU A 195 -0.05 -8.30 6.88
C LEU A 195 0.02 -6.82 7.30
N SER A 196 0.42 -6.53 8.54
CA SER A 196 0.47 -5.14 9.07
C SER A 196 1.47 -4.25 8.33
N GLN A 197 2.45 -4.84 7.64
CA GLN A 197 3.42 -4.13 6.78
C GLN A 197 3.12 -4.34 5.29
N THR A 198 1.86 -4.52 4.94
CA THR A 198 1.44 -4.81 3.56
C THR A 198 0.49 -3.74 3.05
N VAL A 199 0.67 -3.33 1.81
CA VAL A 199 -0.37 -2.63 1.04
C VAL A 199 -1.12 -3.66 0.22
N ILE A 200 -2.44 -3.72 0.40
CA ILE A 200 -3.32 -4.65 -0.31
C ILE A 200 -4.00 -3.90 -1.44
N PHE A 201 -3.81 -4.40 -2.64
CA PHE A 201 -4.44 -3.90 -3.86
C PHE A 201 -5.53 -4.86 -4.30
N LEU A 202 -6.64 -4.30 -4.72
CA LEU A 202 -7.75 -5.01 -5.31
C LEU A 202 -8.01 -4.37 -6.68
N THR A 203 -8.11 -5.16 -7.74
CA THR A 203 -8.55 -4.63 -9.04
C THR A 203 -9.90 -5.19 -9.41
N SER A 204 -10.71 -4.41 -10.11
CA SER A 204 -11.99 -4.86 -10.63
C SER A 204 -12.30 -4.21 -11.97
N ASN A 205 -12.97 -5.00 -12.81
CA ASN A 205 -13.53 -4.53 -14.08
C ASN A 205 -15.02 -4.15 -13.96
N LEU A 206 -15.58 -4.13 -12.75
CA LEU A 206 -16.97 -3.74 -12.52
C LEU A 206 -17.22 -2.32 -13.02
N GLY A 207 -18.38 -2.11 -13.59
CA GLY A 207 -18.75 -0.83 -14.20
C GLY A 207 -18.11 -0.54 -15.56
N SER A 208 -17.26 -1.44 -16.10
CA SER A 208 -16.56 -1.21 -17.37
C SER A 208 -17.50 -1.00 -18.56
N THR A 209 -18.62 -1.73 -18.63
CA THR A 209 -19.64 -1.54 -19.66
C THR A 209 -20.33 -0.17 -19.53
N GLN A 210 -20.70 0.22 -18.33
CA GLN A 210 -21.31 1.52 -18.04
C GLN A 210 -20.34 2.66 -18.32
N ILE A 211 -19.07 2.47 -17.99
CA ILE A 211 -17.99 3.42 -18.28
C ILE A 211 -17.78 3.53 -19.80
N ALA A 212 -17.75 2.39 -20.51
CA ALA A 212 -17.61 2.38 -21.96
C ALA A 212 -18.80 3.08 -22.64
N ASP A 213 -20.02 2.83 -22.19
CA ASP A 213 -21.23 3.48 -22.70
C ASP A 213 -21.21 5.01 -22.48
N LEU A 214 -20.70 5.45 -21.33
CA LEU A 214 -20.51 6.88 -21.04
C LEU A 214 -19.39 7.51 -21.89
N MET A 215 -18.30 6.79 -22.14
CA MET A 215 -17.17 7.27 -22.94
C MET A 215 -17.47 7.27 -24.45
N HIS A 216 -18.25 6.31 -24.95
CA HIS A 216 -18.64 6.23 -26.37
C HIS A 216 -19.86 7.07 -26.69
N GLY A 217 -20.45 7.78 -25.69
CA GLY A 217 -21.69 8.54 -25.89
C GLY A 217 -22.81 7.60 -26.34
N GLY A 218 -23.73 7.24 -25.44
CA GLY A 218 -24.87 6.40 -25.84
C GLY A 218 -25.44 6.87 -27.16
N MET A 219 -25.93 5.97 -28.00
CA MET A 219 -26.46 6.25 -29.36
C MET A 219 -27.49 7.39 -29.34
N GLY A 220 -27.01 8.62 -29.36
CA GLY A 220 -27.75 9.87 -29.42
C GLY A 220 -26.82 10.99 -29.85
N PHE A 221 -27.31 11.82 -30.80
CA PHE A 221 -26.58 13.00 -31.25
C PHE A 221 -26.29 13.93 -30.06
N ILE A 222 -25.07 13.90 -29.55
CA ILE A 222 -24.57 14.85 -28.54
C ILE A 222 -24.07 16.07 -29.29
N GLN A 223 -24.62 17.22 -28.99
CA GLN A 223 -24.13 18.50 -29.52
C GLN A 223 -22.72 18.76 -28.96
N PRO A 224 -21.79 19.40 -29.70
CA PRO A 224 -20.38 19.54 -29.36
C PRO A 224 -20.07 20.37 -28.12
N GLU A 225 -21.05 20.97 -27.45
CA GLU A 225 -20.84 21.95 -26.38
C GLU A 225 -20.71 21.36 -24.98
N ASP A 226 -21.01 20.05 -24.76
CA ASP A 226 -20.96 19.42 -23.43
C ASP A 226 -19.61 18.71 -23.10
N LYS A 227 -18.52 19.05 -23.77
CA LYS A 227 -17.18 18.57 -23.45
C LYS A 227 -16.54 19.34 -22.28
N ALA A 228 -17.24 19.49 -21.18
CA ALA A 228 -16.59 19.75 -19.91
C ALA A 228 -16.04 18.41 -19.39
N THR A 229 -14.75 18.16 -19.61
CA THR A 229 -14.01 16.93 -19.24
C THR A 229 -14.22 16.52 -17.78
N ASN A 230 -14.45 17.47 -16.87
CA ASN A 230 -14.67 17.21 -15.45
C ASN A 230 -16.01 16.51 -15.14
N GLY A 231 -17.08 16.84 -15.85
CA GLY A 231 -18.40 16.23 -15.61
C GLY A 231 -18.49 14.76 -16.06
N LEU A 232 -17.72 14.37 -17.08
CA LEU A 232 -17.67 12.99 -17.56
C LEU A 232 -16.90 12.10 -16.59
N HIS A 233 -15.77 12.59 -16.07
CA HIS A 233 -14.96 11.89 -15.05
C HIS A 233 -15.78 11.58 -13.79
N GLU A 234 -16.48 12.57 -13.28
CA GLU A 234 -17.32 12.42 -12.08
C GLU A 234 -18.47 11.41 -12.28
N LYS A 235 -19.09 11.40 -13.47
CA LYS A 235 -20.14 10.41 -13.83
C LYS A 235 -19.55 8.99 -13.92
N VAL A 236 -18.37 8.84 -14.51
CA VAL A 236 -17.66 7.56 -14.63
C VAL A 236 -17.31 7.02 -13.24
N GLU A 237 -16.77 7.87 -12.38
CA GLU A 237 -16.42 7.51 -11.00
C GLU A 237 -17.65 7.06 -10.21
N ARG A 238 -18.73 7.83 -10.23
CA ARG A 238 -19.99 7.47 -9.54
C ARG A 238 -20.54 6.14 -10.04
N SER A 239 -20.54 5.90 -11.35
CA SER A 239 -21.02 4.65 -11.95
C SER A 239 -20.18 3.45 -11.49
N ALA A 240 -18.85 3.59 -11.45
CA ALA A 240 -17.94 2.56 -10.99
C ALA A 240 -18.15 2.25 -9.48
N VAL A 241 -18.26 3.28 -8.65
CA VAL A 241 -18.52 3.14 -7.20
C VAL A 241 -19.88 2.50 -6.93
N GLU A 242 -20.95 2.88 -7.69
CA GLU A 242 -22.26 2.25 -7.55
C GLU A 242 -22.23 0.78 -7.96
N ALA A 243 -21.54 0.43 -9.05
CA ALA A 243 -21.38 -0.95 -9.50
C ALA A 243 -20.66 -1.79 -8.44
N ALA A 244 -19.60 -1.24 -7.84
CA ALA A 244 -18.89 -1.88 -6.73
C ALA A 244 -19.80 -2.07 -5.50
N ARG A 245 -20.53 -1.03 -5.07
CA ARG A 245 -21.46 -1.12 -3.93
C ARG A 245 -22.61 -2.10 -4.11
N ARG A 246 -23.01 -2.40 -5.35
CA ARG A 246 -24.04 -3.42 -5.62
C ARG A 246 -23.50 -4.84 -5.55
N LYS A 247 -22.21 -5.01 -5.78
CA LYS A 247 -21.56 -6.33 -5.80
C LYS A 247 -20.98 -6.71 -4.44
N PHE A 248 -20.52 -5.72 -3.70
CA PHE A 248 -19.86 -5.82 -2.39
C PHE A 248 -20.69 -5.15 -1.30
#